data_ed33f933c3ad840164a60ff3bd9b7c7b
#
_entry.id   ed33f933c3ad840164a60ff3bd9b7c7b
#
_cell.length_a   1.000
_cell.length_b   1.000
_cell.length_c   1.000
_cell.angle_alpha   90.00
_cell.angle_beta   90.00
_cell.angle_gamma   90.00
#
_symmetry.space_group_name_H-M   'P 1'
#
loop_
_entity.id
_entity.type
_entity.pdbx_description
1 polymer ?
#
loop_
_entity_poly.entity_id
_entity_poly.type
_entity_poly.pdbx_seq_one_letter_code
_entity_poly.pdbx_strand_id
1 'polypeptide(L)'
;MLFRSETVESVEAWRGSIDIWLADLKYVSSSLSAELSAAPDYFAQAKPAIEAMMAQAGHPVFDSEGILQKGVILRHLALPGHIDDSFAVLDRMAAWNEADPGCFIPSVMSQYTPFYKAAEHGIGRRITTYEYRRVVNYAMDLGLTAGYMQQKSSAREEYTPSFDLTGI
;
A
#
# COMPACT_ATOMS: atom_id res chain seq x y z
N MET A 1 4.78 16.38 8.55
CA MET A 1 4.69 15.18 9.37
C MET A 1 5.24 14.03 8.54
N LEU A 2 6.44 13.56 8.88
CA LEU A 2 7.10 12.46 8.18
C LEU A 2 6.39 11.16 8.60
N PHE A 3 5.56 10.59 7.73
CA PHE A 3 5.06 9.24 7.91
C PHE A 3 6.22 8.27 7.60
N ARG A 4 6.99 7.95 8.62
CA ARG A 4 7.89 6.79 8.56
C ARG A 4 7.02 5.54 8.55
N SER A 5 7.43 4.52 7.78
CA SER A 5 6.87 3.19 7.96
C SER A 5 7.13 2.71 9.39
N GLU A 6 6.29 1.81 9.88
CA GLU A 6 6.53 1.14 11.16
C GLU A 6 7.91 0.47 11.16
N THR A 7 8.56 0.43 12.32
CA THR A 7 9.79 -0.33 12.50
C THR A 7 9.47 -1.72 13.06
N VAL A 8 10.40 -2.65 12.95
CA VAL A 8 10.24 -3.98 13.54
C VAL A 8 9.97 -3.88 15.05
N GLU A 9 10.67 -2.97 15.76
CA GLU A 9 10.48 -2.76 17.20
C GLU A 9 9.07 -2.28 17.52
N SER A 10 8.51 -1.37 16.70
CA SER A 10 7.13 -0.90 16.91
C SER A 10 6.11 -2.01 16.63
N VAL A 11 6.33 -2.82 15.61
CA VAL A 11 5.48 -3.99 15.33
C VAL A 11 5.54 -5.01 16.46
N GLU A 12 6.74 -5.31 16.97
CA GLU A 12 6.94 -6.24 18.09
C GLU A 12 6.28 -5.74 19.39
N ALA A 13 6.27 -4.43 19.65
CA ALA A 13 5.63 -3.84 20.81
C ALA A 13 4.09 -4.07 20.82
N TRP A 14 3.48 -4.27 19.67
CA TRP A 14 2.04 -4.54 19.51
C TRP A 14 1.70 -6.03 19.40
N ARG A 15 2.66 -6.92 19.65
CA ARG A 15 2.45 -8.37 19.54
C ARG A 15 1.26 -8.84 20.40
N GLY A 16 0.31 -9.51 19.74
CA GLY A 16 -0.90 -10.03 20.39
C GLY A 16 -1.99 -8.99 20.67
N SER A 17 -1.81 -7.73 20.24
CA SER A 17 -2.80 -6.66 20.43
C SER A 17 -3.47 -6.24 19.12
N ILE A 18 -2.91 -6.64 17.98
CA ILE A 18 -3.44 -6.30 16.65
C ILE A 18 -3.77 -7.59 15.89
N ASP A 19 -5.01 -7.72 15.47
CA ASP A 19 -5.49 -8.85 14.68
C ASP A 19 -5.36 -8.57 13.17
N ILE A 20 -5.59 -7.33 12.74
CA ILE A 20 -5.55 -6.94 11.32
C ILE A 20 -4.57 -5.78 11.13
N TRP A 21 -3.54 -6.02 10.32
CA TRP A 21 -2.60 -5.00 9.90
C TRP A 21 -2.99 -4.41 8.54
N LEU A 22 -3.01 -3.08 8.44
CA LEU A 22 -3.15 -2.33 7.19
C LEU A 22 -1.78 -1.74 6.82
N ALA A 23 -0.92 -2.55 6.20
CA ALA A 23 0.43 -2.16 5.87
C ALA A 23 0.51 -1.44 4.51
N ASP A 24 1.22 -0.33 4.43
CA ASP A 24 1.49 0.38 3.18
C ASP A 24 2.89 0.04 2.65
N LEU A 25 2.98 -0.49 1.45
CA LEU A 25 4.22 -0.61 0.70
C LEU A 25 4.22 0.45 -0.42
N LYS A 26 4.84 1.60 -0.13
CA LYS A 26 4.71 2.80 -0.96
C LYS A 26 5.70 2.81 -2.11
N TYR A 27 6.97 2.50 -1.83
CA TYR A 27 8.09 2.61 -2.76
C TYR A 27 9.06 1.45 -2.63
N VAL A 28 9.73 1.10 -3.72
CA VAL A 28 10.96 0.30 -3.73
C VAL A 28 12.15 1.19 -4.08
N SER A 29 11.96 2.19 -4.93
CA SER A 29 13.00 3.14 -5.33
C SER A 29 13.42 4.06 -4.20
N SER A 30 14.72 4.01 -3.81
CA SER A 30 15.31 4.91 -2.82
C SER A 30 15.30 6.37 -3.27
N SER A 31 15.47 6.64 -4.57
CA SER A 31 15.41 8.00 -5.11
C SER A 31 14.01 8.58 -5.03
N LEU A 32 12.99 7.78 -5.39
CA LEU A 32 11.60 8.21 -5.32
C LEU A 32 11.14 8.43 -3.88
N SER A 33 11.51 7.53 -2.97
CA SER A 33 11.17 7.67 -1.55
C SER A 33 11.91 8.82 -0.87
N ALA A 34 13.14 9.13 -1.29
CA ALA A 34 13.86 10.32 -0.84
C ALA A 34 13.16 11.60 -1.31
N GLU A 35 12.76 11.65 -2.57
CA GLU A 35 12.09 12.81 -3.18
C GLU A 35 10.70 13.06 -2.58
N LEU A 36 9.86 12.05 -2.53
CA LEU A 36 8.44 12.22 -2.15
C LEU A 36 8.20 12.15 -0.63
N SER A 37 9.10 11.53 0.13
CA SER A 37 8.88 11.27 1.57
C SER A 37 10.09 11.60 2.44
N ALA A 38 11.18 12.13 1.87
CA ALA A 38 12.45 12.38 2.57
C ALA A 38 12.98 11.14 3.34
N ALA A 39 12.76 9.95 2.80
CA ALA A 39 13.08 8.66 3.42
C ALA A 39 13.80 7.74 2.41
N PRO A 40 15.09 7.96 2.12
CA PRO A 40 15.83 7.15 1.14
C PRO A 40 15.98 5.68 1.54
N ASP A 41 15.85 5.38 2.81
CA ASP A 41 15.89 4.05 3.41
C ASP A 41 14.50 3.41 3.59
N TYR A 42 13.45 4.00 3.01
CA TYR A 42 12.06 3.56 3.21
C TYR A 42 11.89 2.05 3.03
N PHE A 43 12.30 1.50 1.89
CA PHE A 43 12.09 0.08 1.60
C PHE A 43 12.89 -0.83 2.54
N ALA A 44 14.10 -0.42 2.92
CA ALA A 44 14.95 -1.17 3.86
C ALA A 44 14.31 -1.26 5.26
N GLN A 45 13.52 -0.28 5.66
CA GLN A 45 12.77 -0.28 6.92
C GLN A 45 11.40 -0.95 6.78
N ALA A 46 10.67 -0.66 5.72
CA ALA A 46 9.32 -1.18 5.51
C ALA A 46 9.30 -2.70 5.31
N LYS A 47 10.26 -3.24 4.54
CA LYS A 47 10.34 -4.67 4.24
C LYS A 47 10.33 -5.55 5.51
N PRO A 48 11.28 -5.42 6.44
CA PRO A 48 11.31 -6.27 7.64
C PRO A 48 10.11 -6.01 8.58
N ALA A 49 9.57 -4.80 8.62
CA ALA A 49 8.37 -4.49 9.40
C ALA A 49 7.13 -5.21 8.85
N ILE A 50 6.94 -5.22 7.53
CA ILE A 50 5.84 -5.95 6.88
C ILE A 50 5.99 -7.46 7.09
N GLU A 51 7.21 -7.99 6.97
CA GLU A 51 7.49 -9.41 7.26
C GLU A 51 7.18 -9.77 8.72
N ALA A 52 7.48 -8.89 9.68
CA ALA A 52 7.10 -9.07 11.07
C ALA A 52 5.57 -9.01 11.29
N MET A 53 4.85 -8.13 10.60
CA MET A 53 3.38 -8.07 10.63
C MET A 53 2.77 -9.38 10.10
N MET A 54 3.25 -9.90 8.96
CA MET A 54 2.80 -11.18 8.40
C MET A 54 3.08 -12.34 9.37
N ALA A 55 4.28 -12.37 9.98
CA ALA A 55 4.64 -13.40 10.95
C ALA A 55 3.77 -13.36 12.23
N GLN A 56 3.33 -12.17 12.68
CA GLN A 56 2.47 -12.03 13.84
C GLN A 56 1.00 -12.35 13.56
N ALA A 57 0.48 -11.83 12.44
CA ALA A 57 -0.92 -12.04 12.09
C ALA A 57 -1.17 -13.45 11.54
N GLY A 58 -0.18 -14.06 10.87
CA GLY A 58 -0.39 -15.29 10.11
C GLY A 58 -1.26 -15.07 8.89
N HIS A 59 -1.75 -16.16 8.31
CA HIS A 59 -2.63 -16.10 7.14
C HIS A 59 -3.96 -15.41 7.44
N PRO A 60 -4.56 -14.74 6.44
CA PRO A 60 -5.89 -14.14 6.56
C PRO A 60 -6.95 -15.16 6.99
N VAL A 61 -7.71 -14.79 8.02
CA VAL A 61 -8.83 -15.58 8.53
C VAL A 61 -10.10 -14.79 8.38
N PHE A 62 -11.11 -15.41 7.76
CA PHE A 62 -12.42 -14.80 7.56
C PHE A 62 -13.47 -15.55 8.38
N ASP A 63 -14.51 -14.82 8.82
CA ASP A 63 -15.68 -15.43 9.45
C ASP A 63 -16.64 -16.03 8.42
N SER A 64 -17.78 -16.56 8.90
CA SER A 64 -18.82 -17.15 8.07
C SER A 64 -19.52 -16.15 7.11
N GLU A 65 -19.37 -14.87 7.36
CA GLU A 65 -19.92 -13.79 6.52
C GLU A 65 -18.87 -13.23 5.52
N GLY A 66 -17.65 -13.78 5.54
CA GLY A 66 -16.54 -13.33 4.68
C GLY A 66 -15.86 -12.07 5.17
N ILE A 67 -16.03 -11.70 6.44
CA ILE A 67 -15.39 -10.54 7.04
C ILE A 67 -14.03 -10.96 7.61
N LEU A 68 -12.98 -10.22 7.25
CA LEU A 68 -11.62 -10.48 7.73
C LEU A 68 -11.55 -10.29 9.24
N GLN A 69 -11.10 -11.31 9.96
CA GLN A 69 -10.93 -11.32 11.41
C GLN A 69 -9.46 -11.19 11.81
N LYS A 70 -8.54 -11.68 10.98
CA LYS A 70 -7.11 -11.67 11.24
C LYS A 70 -6.33 -11.67 9.94
N GLY A 71 -5.14 -11.05 9.94
CA GLY A 71 -4.25 -11.08 8.78
C GLY A 71 -3.64 -9.72 8.45
N VAL A 72 -3.01 -9.65 7.28
CA VAL A 72 -2.40 -8.43 6.74
C VAL A 72 -3.09 -8.04 5.44
N ILE A 73 -3.53 -6.80 5.31
CA ILE A 73 -3.87 -6.18 4.03
C ILE A 73 -2.66 -5.33 3.62
N LEU A 74 -1.97 -5.75 2.56
CA LEU A 74 -0.80 -5.05 2.04
C LEU A 74 -1.21 -4.11 0.92
N ARG A 75 -1.13 -2.81 1.18
CA ARG A 75 -1.64 -1.75 0.30
C ARG A 75 -0.53 -1.10 -0.49
N HIS A 76 -0.79 -0.84 -1.77
CA HIS A 76 0.05 -0.02 -2.63
C HIS A 76 -0.79 1.07 -3.31
N LEU A 77 -0.39 2.33 -3.18
CA LEU A 77 -1.00 3.46 -3.87
C LEU A 77 -0.20 3.78 -5.14
N ALA A 78 -0.77 3.50 -6.29
CA ALA A 78 -0.15 3.80 -7.56
C ALA A 78 -0.10 5.31 -7.81
N LEU A 79 1.11 5.83 -8.10
CA LEU A 79 1.36 7.26 -8.32
C LEU A 79 1.43 7.58 -9.82
N PRO A 80 0.92 8.76 -10.24
CA PRO A 80 1.00 9.20 -11.63
C PRO A 80 2.46 9.40 -12.06
N GLY A 81 2.83 8.86 -13.23
CA GLY A 81 4.17 8.96 -13.78
C GLY A 81 5.21 8.00 -13.17
N HIS A 82 4.87 7.25 -12.12
CA HIS A 82 5.80 6.35 -11.42
C HIS A 82 5.32 4.89 -11.42
N ILE A 83 4.71 4.44 -12.52
CA ILE A 83 4.21 3.06 -12.65
C ILE A 83 5.33 2.02 -12.64
N ASP A 84 6.56 2.37 -13.01
CA ASP A 84 7.70 1.45 -12.96
C ASP A 84 8.08 1.11 -11.51
N ASP A 85 7.99 2.07 -10.58
CA ASP A 85 8.15 1.77 -9.15
C ASP A 85 6.98 0.93 -8.62
N SER A 86 5.75 1.19 -9.11
CA SER A 86 4.60 0.32 -8.80
C SER A 86 4.83 -1.13 -9.25
N PHE A 87 5.42 -1.35 -10.41
CA PHE A 87 5.80 -2.70 -10.86
C PHE A 87 6.83 -3.32 -9.92
N ALA A 88 7.87 -2.57 -9.52
CA ALA A 88 8.86 -3.07 -8.58
C ALA A 88 8.26 -3.40 -7.20
N VAL A 89 7.27 -2.62 -6.73
CA VAL A 89 6.50 -2.94 -5.51
C VAL A 89 5.72 -4.25 -5.69
N LEU A 90 5.02 -4.42 -6.80
CA LEU A 90 4.25 -5.63 -7.09
C LEU A 90 5.13 -6.87 -7.23
N ASP A 91 6.34 -6.75 -7.80
CA ASP A 91 7.34 -7.83 -7.84
C ASP A 91 7.73 -8.29 -6.43
N ARG A 92 7.86 -7.35 -5.47
CA ARG A 92 8.14 -7.70 -4.07
C ARG A 92 6.97 -8.39 -3.40
N MET A 93 5.75 -7.91 -3.66
CA MET A 93 4.53 -8.57 -3.18
C MET A 93 4.40 -9.99 -3.76
N ALA A 94 4.67 -10.15 -5.05
CA ALA A 94 4.64 -11.45 -5.70
C ALA A 94 5.68 -12.42 -5.12
N ALA A 95 6.90 -11.96 -4.85
CA ALA A 95 7.94 -12.77 -4.24
C ALA A 95 7.55 -13.28 -2.83
N TRP A 96 6.86 -12.47 -2.03
CA TRP A 96 6.32 -12.93 -0.74
C TRP A 96 5.19 -13.93 -0.93
N ASN A 97 4.28 -13.68 -1.88
CA ASN A 97 3.19 -14.62 -2.17
C ASN A 97 3.67 -15.93 -2.79
N GLU A 98 4.77 -15.94 -3.54
CA GLU A 98 5.41 -17.15 -4.05
C GLU A 98 6.05 -17.97 -2.92
N ALA A 99 6.70 -17.30 -1.97
CA ALA A 99 7.34 -17.95 -0.83
C ALA A 99 6.32 -18.54 0.17
N ASP A 100 5.19 -17.86 0.38
CA ASP A 100 4.11 -18.27 1.27
C ASP A 100 2.75 -17.84 0.68
N PRO A 101 2.12 -18.68 -0.14
CA PRO A 101 0.91 -18.33 -0.88
C PRO A 101 -0.26 -17.93 0.04
N GLY A 102 -0.77 -16.73 -0.16
CA GLY A 102 -1.89 -16.21 0.62
C GLY A 102 -1.51 -15.62 1.98
N CYS A 103 -0.23 -15.34 2.25
CA CYS A 103 0.23 -14.74 3.51
C CYS A 103 -0.27 -13.31 3.76
N PHE A 104 -0.84 -12.65 2.76
CA PHE A 104 -1.50 -11.35 2.86
C PHE A 104 -2.60 -11.17 1.82
N ILE A 105 -3.41 -10.13 1.98
CA ILE A 105 -4.40 -9.69 1.00
C ILE A 105 -3.84 -8.47 0.27
N PRO A 106 -3.55 -8.54 -1.05
CA PRO A 106 -3.07 -7.39 -1.80
C PRO A 106 -4.17 -6.34 -2.01
N SER A 107 -3.80 -5.06 -1.94
CA SER A 107 -4.72 -3.94 -2.21
C SER A 107 -4.02 -2.87 -3.05
N VAL A 108 -4.39 -2.77 -4.33
CA VAL A 108 -3.85 -1.76 -5.26
C VAL A 108 -4.83 -0.61 -5.36
N MET A 109 -4.37 0.58 -4.98
CA MET A 109 -5.21 1.78 -4.86
C MET A 109 -4.89 2.81 -5.96
N SER A 110 -5.91 3.53 -6.42
CA SER A 110 -5.81 4.63 -7.40
C SER A 110 -6.19 6.00 -6.83
N GLN A 111 -6.48 6.09 -5.53
CA GLN A 111 -7.10 7.27 -4.89
C GLN A 111 -6.11 8.41 -4.61
N TYR A 112 -5.00 8.46 -5.34
CA TYR A 112 -4.06 9.55 -5.17
C TYR A 112 -4.70 10.90 -5.53
N THR A 113 -4.59 11.85 -4.61
CA THR A 113 -4.98 13.25 -4.83
C THR A 113 -3.76 14.15 -4.57
N PRO A 114 -3.37 15.00 -5.52
CA PRO A 114 -2.21 15.88 -5.32
C PRO A 114 -2.51 16.98 -4.31
N PHE A 115 -1.60 17.17 -3.34
CA PHE A 115 -1.66 18.24 -2.36
C PHE A 115 -0.31 18.96 -2.25
N TYR A 116 -0.31 20.19 -1.74
CA TYR A 116 0.89 21.00 -1.49
C TYR A 116 1.83 21.05 -2.70
N LYS A 117 3.08 20.61 -2.51
CA LYS A 117 4.16 20.63 -3.49
C LYS A 117 4.14 19.47 -4.50
N ALA A 118 3.07 18.71 -4.56
CA ALA A 118 2.98 17.53 -5.44
C ALA A 118 3.33 17.85 -6.91
N ALA A 119 2.96 19.04 -7.40
CA ALA A 119 3.26 19.47 -8.76
C ALA A 119 4.76 19.71 -8.99
N GLU A 120 5.51 20.17 -7.95
CA GLU A 120 6.95 20.38 -8.02
C GLU A 120 7.72 19.06 -8.17
N HIS A 121 7.12 17.94 -7.76
CA HIS A 121 7.66 16.59 -7.80
C HIS A 121 7.05 15.71 -8.92
N GLY A 122 6.45 16.32 -9.94
CA GLY A 122 5.90 15.60 -11.10
C GLY A 122 4.63 14.78 -10.83
N ILE A 123 4.08 14.83 -9.62
CA ILE A 123 2.85 14.12 -9.22
C ILE A 123 1.68 15.08 -8.96
N GLY A 124 1.64 16.23 -9.66
CA GLY A 124 0.59 17.26 -9.52
C GLY A 124 -0.75 16.91 -10.17
N ARG A 125 -0.97 15.66 -10.56
CA ARG A 125 -2.21 15.18 -11.19
C ARG A 125 -2.65 13.86 -10.57
N ARG A 126 -3.90 13.49 -10.79
CA ARG A 126 -4.37 12.12 -10.47
C ARG A 126 -3.80 11.11 -11.45
N ILE A 127 -3.68 9.86 -11.04
CA ILE A 127 -3.31 8.76 -11.93
C ILE A 127 -4.37 8.60 -13.04
N THR A 128 -3.93 8.39 -14.28
CA THR A 128 -4.84 8.14 -15.39
C THR A 128 -5.39 6.72 -15.34
N THR A 129 -6.53 6.49 -16.04
CA THR A 129 -7.09 5.14 -16.20
C THR A 129 -6.12 4.20 -16.86
N TYR A 130 -5.35 4.70 -17.81
CA TYR A 130 -4.38 3.91 -18.56
C TYR A 130 -3.24 3.44 -17.63
N GLU A 131 -2.64 4.36 -16.86
CA GLU A 131 -1.58 4.04 -15.91
C GLU A 131 -2.06 3.02 -14.87
N TYR A 132 -3.21 3.29 -14.23
CA TYR A 132 -3.76 2.40 -13.21
C TYR A 132 -4.09 1.02 -13.77
N ARG A 133 -4.68 0.94 -14.96
CA ARG A 133 -4.98 -0.34 -15.63
C ARG A 133 -3.71 -1.15 -15.87
N ARG A 134 -2.60 -0.50 -16.27
CA ARG A 134 -1.31 -1.18 -16.42
C ARG A 134 -0.83 -1.79 -15.12
N VAL A 135 -0.93 -1.06 -14.01
CA VAL A 135 -0.54 -1.56 -12.67
C VAL A 135 -1.41 -2.74 -12.25
N VAL A 136 -2.74 -2.63 -12.43
CA VAL A 136 -3.67 -3.72 -12.09
C VAL A 136 -3.43 -4.96 -12.94
N ASN A 137 -3.27 -4.80 -14.26
CA ASN A 137 -2.99 -5.94 -15.15
C ASN A 137 -1.68 -6.63 -14.74
N TYR A 138 -0.65 -5.86 -14.43
CA TYR A 138 0.62 -6.42 -13.97
C TYR A 138 0.47 -7.20 -12.65
N ALA A 139 -0.31 -6.69 -11.70
CA ALA A 139 -0.63 -7.43 -10.47
C ALA A 139 -1.35 -8.76 -10.76
N MET A 140 -2.29 -8.75 -11.71
CA MET A 140 -3.00 -9.97 -12.14
C MET A 140 -2.06 -10.98 -12.80
N ASP A 141 -1.16 -10.52 -13.69
CA ASP A 141 -0.16 -11.36 -14.36
C ASP A 141 0.80 -12.02 -13.36
N LEU A 142 1.08 -11.35 -12.23
CA LEU A 142 1.86 -11.87 -11.10
C LEU A 142 1.06 -12.78 -10.15
N GLY A 143 -0.23 -13.05 -10.42
CA GLY A 143 -1.07 -13.89 -9.58
C GLY A 143 -1.57 -13.24 -8.29
N LEU A 144 -1.44 -11.93 -8.13
CA LEU A 144 -1.95 -11.17 -6.98
C LEU A 144 -3.47 -10.89 -7.13
N THR A 145 -4.26 -11.94 -7.30
CA THR A 145 -5.69 -11.84 -7.67
C THR A 145 -6.66 -11.86 -6.49
N ALA A 146 -6.24 -12.36 -5.33
CA ALA A 146 -7.09 -12.52 -4.15
C ALA A 146 -7.29 -11.23 -3.33
N GLY A 147 -7.20 -10.05 -3.97
CA GLY A 147 -7.15 -8.78 -3.29
C GLY A 147 -8.18 -7.75 -3.70
N TYR A 148 -8.18 -6.62 -2.98
CA TYR A 148 -9.03 -5.47 -3.27
C TYR A 148 -8.40 -4.64 -4.40
N MET A 149 -8.87 -4.86 -5.63
CA MET A 149 -8.57 -3.96 -6.74
C MET A 149 -9.72 -2.99 -6.90
N GLN A 150 -9.47 -1.72 -6.65
CA GLN A 150 -10.51 -0.70 -6.76
C GLN A 150 -10.97 -0.57 -8.20
N GLN A 151 -12.25 -0.88 -8.44
CA GLN A 151 -12.92 -0.45 -9.66
C GLN A 151 -13.14 1.07 -9.58
N LYS A 152 -12.93 1.77 -10.70
CA LYS A 152 -13.07 3.25 -10.81
C LYS A 152 -14.42 3.82 -10.33
N SER A 153 -15.46 3.00 -10.20
CA SER A 153 -16.78 3.40 -9.72
C SER A 153 -16.83 3.78 -8.24
N SER A 154 -15.81 3.41 -7.45
CA SER A 154 -15.75 3.72 -6.01
C SER A 154 -14.93 4.98 -5.68
N ALA A 155 -14.29 5.63 -6.66
CA ALA A 155 -13.61 6.91 -6.47
C ALA A 155 -14.61 8.08 -6.52
N ARG A 156 -15.59 8.09 -5.61
CA ARG A 156 -16.45 9.27 -5.37
C ARG A 156 -15.68 10.25 -4.50
N GLU A 157 -15.79 11.55 -4.80
CA GLU A 157 -15.23 12.66 -4.02
C GLU A 157 -15.74 12.68 -2.56
N GLU A 158 -16.80 11.94 -2.25
CA GLU A 158 -17.45 11.86 -0.95
C GLU A 158 -16.62 11.28 0.19
N TYR A 159 -15.46 10.66 -0.11
CA TYR A 159 -14.56 10.06 0.91
C TYR A 159 -13.31 10.88 1.22
N THR A 160 -13.16 12.06 0.64
CA THR A 160 -12.10 12.98 1.02
C THR A 160 -12.70 14.03 1.96
N PRO A 161 -12.44 14.00 3.28
CA PRO A 161 -12.90 15.06 4.17
C PRO A 161 -12.35 16.39 3.66
N SER A 162 -13.19 17.42 3.63
CA SER A 162 -12.73 18.78 3.37
C SER A 162 -11.77 19.17 4.49
N PHE A 163 -10.51 19.44 4.17
CA PHE A 163 -9.53 19.98 5.12
C PHE A 163 -9.73 21.50 5.26
N ASP A 164 -10.94 21.93 5.61
CA ASP A 164 -11.28 23.35 5.75
C ASP A 164 -11.13 23.90 7.18
N LEU A 165 -10.59 23.09 8.11
CA LEU A 165 -10.40 23.44 9.52
C LEU A 165 -11.68 23.93 10.24
N THR A 166 -12.86 23.72 9.68
CA THR A 166 -14.11 24.04 10.35
C THR A 166 -14.48 22.90 11.29
N GLY A 167 -14.12 23.02 12.55
CA GLY A 167 -14.48 22.03 13.57
C GLY A 167 -13.43 21.82 14.67
N ILE A 168 -12.50 22.79 14.84
CA ILE A 168 -11.65 22.87 16.03
C ILE A 168 -12.12 24.07 16.87
#